data_6266d51dbd67e3e28b504f81ec694066
#
_entry.id   6266d51dbd67e3e28b504f81ec694066
#
_cell.length_a   1.000
_cell.length_b   1.000
_cell.length_c   1.000
_cell.angle_alpha   90.00
_cell.angle_beta   90.00
_cell.angle_gamma   90.00
#
_symmetry.space_group_name_H-M   'P 1'
#
loop_
_entity.id
_entity.type
_entity.pdbx_description
1 polymer ?
#
loop_
_entity_poly.entity_id
_entity_poly.type
_entity_poly.pdbx_seq_one_letter_code
_entity_poly.pdbx_strand_id
1 'polypeptide(L)'
;MLKKIKTSTKMLKMLQGIYCSVQSCVRWGSQFSEFFHCPEGVKQGCMLSPLIFSLLITEVGDKVSSMGKHGVQFLPGLQEIFLLLFADDICLISTTPSGLQNQIRNLEKASESLGLMVNLNKTKIMVFRKGGHLGKYEKWFYKGKEIEIVNNYKYLGFTLTTRLSFDSALDDFTGRAKGRVVEIMRTMWSLGNMEYSVFFKLFDFQIKPMLLYAAEVWGLTRFRSIETVHMFACKRFLNVSIKTPNTMVYGELGRYPLYIDSTISAVRYWFKLQNMLLCRLPKQAYVMTKNRITGCTGDKNEQHNWAFLLKKCLDFCGFSEVWINGGVGNEKMFLKIFKERLVDCYKQDWNSKLNSSERFQTYRSFKSLLQPEKYLQDITISKFRIAFSRFRLGVNDLNANKRFGVHSCACPFCAKVENEKHFLIECSKYDELREKFIFRYYKNTHVPALPFLLQNENTFITRAVGMFIYYAFKVRAESFED
;
A
#
# COMPACT_ATOMS: atom_id res chain seq x y z
N MET A 1 37.12 18.84 7.32
CA MET A 1 36.41 17.83 6.53
C MET A 1 36.62 17.99 5.02
N LEU A 2 36.14 19.05 4.35
CA LEU A 2 36.29 19.23 2.90
C LEU A 2 37.74 19.19 2.39
N LYS A 3 38.71 19.65 3.18
CA LYS A 3 40.15 19.48 2.88
C LYS A 3 40.59 18.02 2.91
N LYS A 4 40.05 17.18 3.80
CA LYS A 4 40.38 15.73 3.88
C LYS A 4 39.98 14.97 2.60
N ILE A 5 38.89 15.38 1.94
CA ILE A 5 38.43 14.81 0.66
C ILE A 5 39.08 15.48 -0.56
N LYS A 6 40.18 16.22 -0.39
CA LYS A 6 40.97 16.90 -1.43
C LYS A 6 40.14 17.87 -2.28
N THR A 7 39.17 18.57 -1.69
CA THR A 7 38.44 19.64 -2.38
C THR A 7 39.35 20.76 -2.74
N SER A 8 39.29 21.28 -3.99
CA SER A 8 40.14 22.35 -4.46
C SER A 8 39.95 23.64 -3.67
N THR A 9 41.04 24.44 -3.53
CA THR A 9 41.01 25.71 -2.80
C THR A 9 39.99 26.69 -3.37
N LYS A 10 39.79 26.67 -4.68
CA LYS A 10 38.78 27.51 -5.39
C LYS A 10 37.36 27.11 -4.94
N MET A 11 37.05 25.83 -4.90
CA MET A 11 35.74 25.31 -4.44
C MET A 11 35.52 25.62 -2.96
N LEU A 12 36.56 25.49 -2.11
CA LEU A 12 36.44 25.81 -0.68
C LEU A 12 36.09 27.30 -0.46
N LYS A 13 36.77 28.21 -1.18
CA LYS A 13 36.48 29.66 -1.11
C LYS A 13 35.05 29.97 -1.59
N MET A 14 34.59 29.31 -2.66
CA MET A 14 33.23 29.45 -3.17
C MET A 14 32.18 28.99 -2.14
N LEU A 15 32.37 27.82 -1.54
CA LEU A 15 31.49 27.30 -0.48
C LEU A 15 31.47 28.21 0.76
N GLN A 16 32.64 28.74 1.15
CA GLN A 16 32.70 29.71 2.24
C GLN A 16 31.87 30.99 1.89
N GLY A 17 32.01 31.54 0.71
CA GLY A 17 31.22 32.69 0.29
C GLY A 17 29.72 32.45 0.26
N ILE A 18 29.26 31.22 -0.04
CA ILE A 18 27.83 30.86 -0.02
C ILE A 18 27.27 30.76 1.42
N TYR A 19 28.08 30.33 2.38
CA TYR A 19 27.59 29.99 3.72
C TYR A 19 28.02 30.98 4.83
N CYS A 20 29.02 31.85 4.63
CA CYS A 20 29.52 32.77 5.66
C CYS A 20 28.58 33.96 5.95
N SER A 21 27.68 34.30 5.05
CA SER A 21 26.82 35.48 5.21
C SER A 21 25.36 35.18 4.90
N VAL A 22 24.85 34.11 5.50
CA VAL A 22 23.47 33.70 5.27
C VAL A 22 22.53 34.61 6.04
N GLN A 23 21.62 35.24 5.31
CA GLN A 23 20.52 36.01 5.88
C GLN A 23 19.18 35.40 5.47
N SER A 24 18.18 35.49 6.31
CA SER A 24 16.81 35.04 6.06
C SER A 24 15.82 36.13 6.46
N CYS A 25 14.64 36.12 5.84
CA CYS A 25 13.50 36.91 6.25
C CYS A 25 12.24 36.04 6.28
N VAL A 26 11.26 36.42 7.04
CA VAL A 26 9.94 35.75 7.10
C VAL A 26 9.00 36.42 6.12
N ARG A 27 8.33 35.64 5.28
CA ARG A 27 7.27 36.12 4.39
C ARG A 27 5.89 35.77 4.96
N TRP A 28 5.04 36.78 5.10
CA TRP A 28 3.63 36.63 5.48
C TRP A 28 2.74 37.30 4.42
N GLY A 29 2.14 36.52 3.56
CA GLY A 29 1.40 37.02 2.39
C GLY A 29 2.31 37.81 1.42
N SER A 30 2.06 39.10 1.27
CA SER A 30 2.89 40.05 0.46
C SER A 30 3.95 40.79 1.26
N GLN A 31 3.96 40.67 2.59
CA GLN A 31 4.89 41.39 3.48
C GLN A 31 6.11 40.54 3.80
N PHE A 32 7.26 41.19 4.02
CA PHE A 32 8.51 40.58 4.46
C PHE A 32 8.98 41.23 5.75
N SER A 33 9.54 40.42 6.66
CA SER A 33 10.26 40.92 7.82
C SER A 33 11.61 41.52 7.39
N GLU A 34 12.26 42.21 8.32
CA GLU A 34 13.68 42.54 8.17
C GLU A 34 14.53 41.29 8.03
N PHE A 35 15.68 41.43 7.35
CA PHE A 35 16.64 40.34 7.22
C PHE A 35 17.39 40.13 8.55
N PHE A 36 17.47 38.88 8.99
CA PHE A 36 18.23 38.46 10.15
C PHE A 36 19.31 37.44 9.78
N HIS A 37 20.40 37.47 10.51
CA HIS A 37 21.56 36.60 10.28
C HIS A 37 21.28 35.17 10.70
N CYS A 38 21.71 34.20 9.87
CA CYS A 38 21.66 32.75 10.17
C CYS A 38 23.10 32.21 10.21
N PRO A 39 23.82 32.33 11.36
CA PRO A 39 25.23 31.99 11.45
C PRO A 39 25.51 30.50 11.42
N GLU A 40 24.54 29.67 11.75
CA GLU A 40 24.69 28.21 11.89
C GLU A 40 23.77 27.43 10.96
N GLY A 41 24.20 26.24 10.59
CA GLY A 41 23.43 25.30 9.78
C GLY A 41 23.67 25.43 8.28
N VAL A 42 22.82 24.71 7.51
CA VAL A 42 22.85 24.71 6.05
C VAL A 42 21.53 25.21 5.49
N LYS A 43 21.55 25.85 4.32
CA LYS A 43 20.36 26.43 3.69
C LYS A 43 19.34 25.35 3.34
N GLN A 44 18.13 25.46 3.86
CA GLN A 44 17.03 24.58 3.49
C GLN A 44 16.62 24.82 2.02
N GLY A 45 16.50 23.74 1.21
CA GLY A 45 16.22 23.83 -0.22
C GLY A 45 17.45 24.06 -1.12
N CYS A 46 18.65 24.24 -0.56
CA CYS A 46 19.88 24.30 -1.34
C CYS A 46 20.33 22.90 -1.79
N MET A 47 20.71 22.74 -3.05
CA MET A 47 21.15 21.46 -3.63
C MET A 47 22.44 20.92 -2.98
N LEU A 48 23.32 21.78 -2.47
CA LEU A 48 24.57 21.40 -1.82
C LEU A 48 24.41 21.04 -0.33
N SER A 49 23.39 21.56 0.33
CA SER A 49 23.17 21.37 1.77
C SER A 49 23.09 19.91 2.20
N PRO A 50 22.35 19.02 1.50
CA PRO A 50 22.29 17.61 1.86
C PRO A 50 23.65 16.91 1.78
N LEU A 51 24.46 17.26 0.77
CA LEU A 51 25.80 16.69 0.60
C LEU A 51 26.75 17.13 1.72
N ILE A 52 26.77 18.44 2.03
CA ILE A 52 27.63 19.00 3.10
C ILE A 52 27.25 18.40 4.44
N PHE A 53 25.94 18.29 4.72
CA PHE A 53 25.43 17.68 5.94
C PHE A 53 25.78 16.19 6.02
N SER A 54 25.65 15.44 4.92
CA SER A 54 26.02 14.02 4.88
C SER A 54 27.52 13.82 5.18
N LEU A 55 28.38 14.72 4.68
CA LEU A 55 29.81 14.68 5.01
C LEU A 55 30.05 14.91 6.52
N LEU A 56 29.36 15.85 7.15
CA LEU A 56 29.45 16.12 8.58
C LEU A 56 29.03 14.90 9.40
N ILE A 57 27.90 14.28 9.04
CA ILE A 57 27.41 13.08 9.72
C ILE A 57 28.34 11.88 9.52
N THR A 58 29.00 11.77 8.34
CA THR A 58 30.04 10.75 8.13
C THR A 58 31.21 10.96 9.12
N GLU A 59 31.64 12.20 9.40
CA GLU A 59 32.67 12.47 10.39
C GLU A 59 32.25 12.10 11.82
N VAL A 60 30.96 12.25 12.17
CA VAL A 60 30.41 11.70 13.44
C VAL A 60 30.58 10.17 13.46
N GLY A 61 30.22 9.49 12.37
CA GLY A 61 30.35 8.04 12.23
C GLY A 61 31.79 7.56 12.37
N ASP A 62 32.73 8.24 11.73
CA ASP A 62 34.17 7.93 11.81
C ASP A 62 34.69 8.09 13.24
N LYS A 63 34.32 9.17 13.94
CA LYS A 63 34.72 9.38 15.33
C LYS A 63 34.15 8.33 16.26
N VAL A 64 32.85 8.01 16.15
CA VAL A 64 32.22 6.96 16.96
C VAL A 64 32.89 5.61 16.69
N SER A 65 33.19 5.32 15.42
CA SER A 65 33.88 4.06 15.03
C SER A 65 35.28 3.94 15.61
N SER A 66 36.03 5.03 15.75
CA SER A 66 37.38 5.04 16.28
C SER A 66 37.43 4.80 17.79
N MET A 67 36.33 5.04 18.53
CA MET A 67 36.28 4.86 19.99
C MET A 67 35.84 3.45 20.42
N GLY A 68 35.61 2.55 19.50
CA GLY A 68 35.23 1.16 19.75
C GLY A 68 33.87 0.80 19.17
N LYS A 69 33.73 -0.48 18.84
CA LYS A 69 32.49 -1.04 18.23
C LYS A 69 31.91 -2.05 19.21
N HIS A 70 30.60 -2.02 19.39
CA HIS A 70 29.86 -2.96 20.25
C HIS A 70 28.55 -3.35 19.53
N GLY A 71 28.69 -3.76 18.27
CA GLY A 71 27.56 -3.96 17.36
C GLY A 71 27.10 -5.40 17.25
N VAL A 72 26.46 -5.67 16.12
CA VAL A 72 25.96 -6.97 15.68
C VAL A 72 26.77 -7.45 14.49
N GLN A 73 27.27 -8.67 14.54
CA GLN A 73 27.93 -9.29 13.40
C GLN A 73 26.95 -10.19 12.66
N PHE A 74 26.69 -9.89 11.38
CA PHE A 74 25.77 -10.71 10.57
C PHE A 74 26.41 -12.01 10.07
N LEU A 75 27.68 -11.94 9.70
CA LEU A 75 28.44 -13.08 9.19
C LEU A 75 29.81 -13.10 9.82
N PRO A 76 30.38 -14.29 10.15
CA PRO A 76 31.74 -14.42 10.65
C PRO A 76 32.75 -13.75 9.72
N GLY A 77 33.71 -13.01 10.28
CA GLY A 77 34.76 -12.33 9.51
C GLY A 77 34.39 -11.00 8.88
N LEU A 78 33.13 -10.58 8.94
CA LEU A 78 32.71 -9.26 8.48
C LEU A 78 32.66 -8.24 9.63
N GLN A 79 32.62 -6.96 9.27
CA GLN A 79 32.55 -5.86 10.24
C GLN A 79 31.25 -5.89 11.05
N GLU A 80 31.35 -5.52 12.32
CA GLU A 80 30.19 -5.30 13.18
C GLU A 80 29.37 -4.10 12.70
N ILE A 81 28.05 -4.26 12.73
CA ILE A 81 27.09 -3.20 12.46
C ILE A 81 26.64 -2.64 13.79
N PHE A 82 27.03 -1.43 14.09
CA PHE A 82 26.70 -0.75 15.33
C PHE A 82 26.07 0.62 15.10
N LEU A 83 26.17 1.15 13.87
CA LEU A 83 25.77 2.50 13.52
C LEU A 83 25.12 2.50 12.13
N LEU A 84 23.93 3.07 12.01
CA LEU A 84 23.27 3.39 10.74
C LEU A 84 22.99 4.89 10.71
N LEU A 85 23.30 5.53 9.58
CA LEU A 85 23.16 6.96 9.36
C LEU A 85 22.19 7.21 8.19
N PHE A 86 21.19 8.04 8.41
CA PHE A 86 20.30 8.50 7.36
C PHE A 86 19.93 9.96 7.61
N ALA A 87 20.48 10.88 6.82
CA ALA A 87 20.39 12.32 7.05
C ALA A 87 20.78 12.66 8.50
N ASP A 88 19.89 13.25 9.28
CA ASP A 88 20.04 13.58 10.70
C ASP A 88 19.70 12.44 11.67
N ASP A 89 19.06 11.37 11.16
CA ASP A 89 18.70 10.20 11.97
C ASP A 89 19.91 9.27 12.17
N ILE A 90 20.26 9.02 13.43
CA ILE A 90 21.34 8.12 13.85
C ILE A 90 20.72 6.94 14.59
N CYS A 91 21.02 5.70 14.13
CA CYS A 91 20.58 4.49 14.80
C CYS A 91 21.81 3.72 15.33
N LEU A 92 21.90 3.55 16.64
CA LEU A 92 22.90 2.72 17.31
C LEU A 92 22.33 1.32 17.56
N ILE A 93 23.13 0.29 17.31
CA ILE A 93 22.71 -1.12 17.44
C ILE A 93 23.74 -1.86 18.30
N SER A 94 23.28 -2.57 19.32
CA SER A 94 24.13 -3.41 20.16
C SER A 94 23.40 -4.67 20.60
N THR A 95 24.18 -5.72 20.91
CA THR A 95 23.66 -6.98 21.48
C THR A 95 23.63 -6.99 23.00
N THR A 96 24.29 -6.01 23.65
CA THR A 96 24.37 -5.95 25.10
C THR A 96 24.01 -4.57 25.64
N PRO A 97 23.41 -4.47 26.86
CA PRO A 97 23.08 -3.18 27.47
C PRO A 97 24.32 -2.29 27.69
N SER A 98 25.41 -2.86 28.15
CA SER A 98 26.68 -2.13 28.37
C SER A 98 27.31 -1.64 27.08
N GLY A 99 27.28 -2.48 26.03
CA GLY A 99 27.75 -2.10 24.69
C GLY A 99 26.97 -0.90 24.13
N LEU A 100 25.63 -0.89 24.26
CA LEU A 100 24.83 0.26 23.84
C LEU A 100 25.13 1.52 24.63
N GLN A 101 25.33 1.40 25.97
CA GLN A 101 25.73 2.55 26.80
C GLN A 101 27.09 3.12 26.38
N ASN A 102 28.05 2.26 26.04
CA ASN A 102 29.36 2.70 25.53
C ASN A 102 29.24 3.44 24.20
N GLN A 103 28.42 2.94 23.29
CA GLN A 103 28.15 3.62 22.00
C GLN A 103 27.47 4.97 22.20
N ILE A 104 26.53 5.09 23.15
CA ILE A 104 25.88 6.37 23.50
C ILE A 104 26.93 7.38 24.01
N ARG A 105 27.87 6.94 24.88
CA ARG A 105 28.98 7.79 25.35
C ARG A 105 29.92 8.21 24.22
N ASN A 106 30.18 7.30 23.27
CA ASN A 106 31.01 7.62 22.11
C ASN A 106 30.31 8.65 21.21
N LEU A 107 28.99 8.51 21.00
CA LEU A 107 28.19 9.49 20.26
C LEU A 107 28.18 10.85 20.98
N GLU A 108 28.06 10.88 22.32
CA GLU A 108 28.13 12.09 23.13
C GLU A 108 29.44 12.86 22.86
N LYS A 109 30.59 12.19 23.02
CA LYS A 109 31.92 12.78 22.77
C LYS A 109 32.09 13.26 21.33
N ALA A 110 31.63 12.45 20.34
CA ALA A 110 31.72 12.80 18.93
C ALA A 110 30.85 14.02 18.61
N SER A 111 29.62 14.08 19.10
CA SER A 111 28.69 15.20 18.88
C SER A 111 29.22 16.49 19.51
N GLU A 112 29.71 16.45 20.74
CA GLU A 112 30.32 17.60 21.41
C GLU A 112 31.52 18.16 20.63
N SER A 113 32.40 17.27 20.15
CA SER A 113 33.59 17.69 19.39
C SER A 113 33.26 18.36 18.05
N LEU A 114 32.04 18.21 17.55
CA LEU A 114 31.54 18.75 16.27
C LEU A 114 30.48 19.84 16.46
N GLY A 115 30.21 20.25 17.72
CA GLY A 115 29.21 21.26 18.04
C GLY A 115 27.76 20.81 17.76
N LEU A 116 27.49 19.47 17.71
CA LEU A 116 26.18 18.94 17.44
C LEU A 116 25.41 18.64 18.73
N MET A 117 24.11 18.88 18.72
CA MET A 117 23.22 18.58 19.84
C MET A 117 22.26 17.43 19.48
N VAL A 118 22.20 16.40 20.35
CA VAL A 118 21.26 15.30 20.23
C VAL A 118 19.92 15.69 20.87
N ASN A 119 18.83 15.54 20.14
CA ASN A 119 17.48 15.82 20.63
C ASN A 119 16.95 14.64 21.46
N LEU A 120 17.07 14.73 22.80
CA LEU A 120 16.64 13.67 23.70
C LEU A 120 15.12 13.40 23.70
N ASN A 121 14.31 14.40 23.39
CA ASN A 121 12.85 14.20 23.31
C ASN A 121 12.46 13.25 22.16
N LYS A 122 13.23 13.25 21.07
CA LYS A 122 13.04 12.36 19.92
C LYS A 122 13.84 11.08 20.01
N THR A 123 14.93 11.06 20.81
CA THR A 123 15.79 9.89 20.98
C THR A 123 15.15 8.86 21.89
N LYS A 124 15.04 7.62 21.46
CA LYS A 124 14.39 6.53 22.20
C LYS A 124 15.24 5.26 22.13
N ILE A 125 15.04 4.39 23.10
CA ILE A 125 15.63 3.06 23.13
C ILE A 125 14.54 2.02 22.82
N MET A 126 14.86 1.06 21.99
CA MET A 126 14.02 -0.14 21.77
C MET A 126 14.80 -1.40 22.10
N VAL A 127 14.25 -2.25 22.95
CA VAL A 127 14.84 -3.53 23.31
C VAL A 127 14.09 -4.66 22.62
N PHE A 128 14.75 -5.31 21.65
CA PHE A 128 14.18 -6.44 20.90
C PHE A 128 14.47 -7.73 21.62
N ARG A 129 13.41 -8.44 22.07
CA ARG A 129 13.54 -9.73 22.76
C ARG A 129 12.30 -10.59 22.56
N LYS A 130 12.44 -11.92 22.74
CA LYS A 130 11.34 -12.87 22.60
C LYS A 130 10.31 -12.83 23.74
N GLY A 131 10.64 -12.17 24.86
CA GLY A 131 9.78 -12.05 26.05
C GLY A 131 10.56 -11.62 27.29
N GLY A 132 9.89 -11.55 28.45
CA GLY A 132 10.47 -11.13 29.72
C GLY A 132 10.38 -9.62 30.01
N HIS A 133 10.59 -9.24 31.26
CA HIS A 133 10.63 -7.85 31.71
C HIS A 133 11.99 -7.23 31.51
N LEU A 134 12.05 -5.90 31.47
CA LEU A 134 13.31 -5.16 31.48
C LEU A 134 14.11 -5.48 32.74
N GLY A 135 15.41 -5.76 32.59
CA GLY A 135 16.29 -5.98 33.71
C GLY A 135 16.60 -4.68 34.45
N LYS A 136 17.02 -4.79 35.73
CA LYS A 136 17.38 -3.61 36.54
C LYS A 136 18.48 -2.74 35.90
N TYR A 137 19.35 -3.33 35.06
CA TYR A 137 20.48 -2.67 34.39
C TYR A 137 20.13 -2.20 32.96
N GLU A 138 18.94 -2.36 32.51
CA GLU A 138 18.50 -1.91 31.19
C GLU A 138 17.98 -0.47 31.28
N LYS A 139 18.88 0.43 31.62
CA LYS A 139 18.73 1.87 31.64
C LYS A 139 19.91 2.52 30.94
N TRP A 140 19.63 3.52 30.12
CA TRP A 140 20.65 4.18 29.31
C TRP A 140 20.58 5.70 29.49
N PHE A 141 21.75 6.32 29.51
CA PHE A 141 21.90 7.73 29.83
C PHE A 141 22.71 8.45 28.74
N TYR A 142 22.27 9.65 28.40
CA TYR A 142 23.01 10.61 27.58
C TYR A 142 23.20 11.89 28.38
N LYS A 143 24.44 12.33 28.61
CA LYS A 143 24.78 13.48 29.49
C LYS A 143 24.08 13.43 30.85
N GLY A 144 24.03 12.26 31.48
CA GLY A 144 23.38 12.05 32.77
C GLY A 144 21.85 12.03 32.76
N LYS A 145 21.20 12.26 31.63
CA LYS A 145 19.74 12.16 31.47
C LYS A 145 19.35 10.79 30.95
N GLU A 146 18.38 10.16 31.61
CA GLU A 146 17.84 8.86 31.19
C GLU A 146 17.11 8.97 29.85
N ILE A 147 17.37 8.03 28.94
CA ILE A 147 16.70 7.95 27.63
C ILE A 147 15.47 7.04 27.79
N GLU A 148 14.33 7.50 27.30
CA GLU A 148 13.09 6.76 27.38
C GLU A 148 13.14 5.46 26.57
N ILE A 149 12.65 4.36 27.17
CA ILE A 149 12.50 3.06 26.53
C ILE A 149 11.08 2.92 25.99
N VAL A 150 10.94 2.58 24.70
CA VAL A 150 9.65 2.48 24.04
C VAL A 150 9.46 1.10 23.40
N ASN A 151 8.19 0.67 23.28
CA ASN A 151 7.83 -0.58 22.61
C ASN A 151 7.61 -0.39 21.11
N ASN A 152 7.28 0.83 20.69
CA ASN A 152 7.03 1.18 19.29
C ASN A 152 7.80 2.48 18.97
N TYR A 153 8.43 2.53 17.82
CA TYR A 153 9.15 3.71 17.36
C TYR A 153 9.01 3.86 15.84
N LYS A 154 8.73 5.08 15.37
CA LYS A 154 8.63 5.38 13.95
C LYS A 154 10.00 5.79 13.41
N TYR A 155 10.64 4.88 12.68
CA TYR A 155 11.93 5.10 12.03
C TYR A 155 11.76 5.13 10.51
N LEU A 156 12.22 6.19 9.87
CA LEU A 156 12.11 6.43 8.42
C LEU A 156 10.68 6.21 7.87
N GLY A 157 9.68 6.67 8.62
CA GLY A 157 8.28 6.53 8.22
C GLY A 157 7.66 5.16 8.47
N PHE A 158 8.44 4.18 8.96
CA PHE A 158 8.00 2.83 9.29
C PHE A 158 7.95 2.62 10.81
N THR A 159 6.83 2.17 11.36
CA THR A 159 6.68 1.91 12.78
C THR A 159 7.24 0.53 13.13
N LEU A 160 8.39 0.53 13.81
CA LEU A 160 9.00 -0.68 14.37
C LEU A 160 8.35 -1.02 15.71
N THR A 161 8.24 -2.31 16.01
CA THR A 161 7.78 -2.81 17.31
C THR A 161 8.81 -3.75 17.92
N THR A 162 8.89 -3.83 19.23
CA THR A 162 9.83 -4.74 19.94
C THR A 162 9.62 -6.22 19.59
N ARG A 163 8.44 -6.58 19.08
CA ARG A 163 8.11 -7.95 18.62
C ARG A 163 8.42 -8.18 17.14
N LEU A 164 8.92 -7.18 16.43
CA LEU A 164 9.16 -7.21 14.97
C LEU A 164 7.90 -7.56 14.14
N SER A 165 6.69 -7.24 14.67
CA SER A 165 5.45 -7.34 13.90
C SER A 165 5.32 -6.14 12.97
N PHE A 166 4.79 -6.38 11.77
CA PHE A 166 4.48 -5.34 10.80
C PHE A 166 3.12 -4.66 11.05
N ASP A 167 2.28 -5.20 11.94
CA ASP A 167 0.89 -4.76 12.12
C ASP A 167 0.77 -3.27 12.40
N SER A 168 1.53 -2.75 13.38
CA SER A 168 1.48 -1.32 13.73
C SER A 168 1.87 -0.39 12.57
N ALA A 169 2.84 -0.78 11.74
CA ALA A 169 3.22 -0.01 10.57
C ALA A 169 2.12 -0.04 9.51
N LEU A 170 1.53 -1.22 9.29
CA LEU A 170 0.46 -1.40 8.30
C LEU A 170 -0.83 -0.70 8.74
N ASP A 171 -1.13 -0.65 10.05
CA ASP A 171 -2.27 0.10 10.59
C ASP A 171 -2.10 1.61 10.38
N ASP A 172 -0.90 2.17 10.59
CA ASP A 172 -0.58 3.57 10.26
C ASP A 172 -0.76 3.86 8.76
N PHE A 173 -0.27 2.97 7.88
CA PHE A 173 -0.42 3.13 6.43
C PHE A 173 -1.90 3.05 6.01
N THR A 174 -2.63 2.06 6.50
CA THR A 174 -4.04 1.87 6.16
C THR A 174 -4.92 2.98 6.67
N GLY A 175 -4.67 3.50 7.88
CA GLY A 175 -5.38 4.64 8.44
C GLY A 175 -5.24 5.90 7.57
N ARG A 176 -3.99 6.27 7.22
CA ARG A 176 -3.70 7.42 6.34
C ARG A 176 -4.27 7.22 4.93
N ALA A 177 -4.09 6.05 4.35
CA ALA A 177 -4.59 5.72 3.03
C ALA A 177 -6.13 5.77 2.95
N LYS A 178 -6.82 5.29 3.99
CA LYS A 178 -8.28 5.35 4.09
C LYS A 178 -8.80 6.78 4.15
N GLY A 179 -8.15 7.65 4.95
CA GLY A 179 -8.44 9.08 4.97
C GLY A 179 -8.29 9.71 3.59
N ARG A 180 -7.22 9.39 2.86
CA ARG A 180 -6.98 9.90 1.49
C ARG A 180 -8.02 9.40 0.48
N VAL A 181 -8.49 8.15 0.58
CA VAL A 181 -9.62 7.66 -0.24
C VAL A 181 -10.85 8.54 -0.05
N VAL A 182 -11.21 8.85 1.21
CA VAL A 182 -12.40 9.66 1.52
C VAL A 182 -12.24 11.08 0.98
N GLU A 183 -11.07 11.67 1.09
CA GLU A 183 -10.77 13.01 0.55
C GLU A 183 -10.92 13.07 -0.97
N ILE A 184 -10.32 12.11 -1.69
CA ILE A 184 -10.47 12.01 -3.15
C ILE A 184 -11.95 11.89 -3.53
N MET A 185 -12.70 11.05 -2.83
CA MET A 185 -14.12 10.87 -3.11
C MET A 185 -14.94 12.15 -2.88
N ARG A 186 -14.69 12.87 -1.79
CA ARG A 186 -15.36 14.16 -1.53
C ARG A 186 -15.09 15.15 -2.65
N THR A 187 -13.84 15.29 -3.07
CA THR A 187 -13.45 16.17 -4.17
C THR A 187 -14.13 15.78 -5.47
N MET A 188 -14.18 14.50 -5.83
CA MET A 188 -14.83 14.06 -7.06
C MET A 188 -16.34 14.25 -7.02
N TRP A 189 -16.99 14.05 -5.86
CA TRP A 189 -18.41 14.33 -5.70
C TRP A 189 -18.74 15.82 -5.80
N SER A 190 -17.90 16.70 -5.24
CA SER A 190 -18.08 18.15 -5.36
C SER A 190 -17.93 18.64 -6.82
N LEU A 191 -17.15 17.90 -7.64
CA LEU A 191 -17.02 18.15 -9.07
C LEU A 191 -18.17 17.52 -9.92
N GLY A 192 -19.15 16.90 -9.27
CA GLY A 192 -20.36 16.36 -9.89
C GLY A 192 -20.22 15.02 -10.60
N ASN A 193 -19.02 14.50 -10.80
CA ASN A 193 -18.81 13.20 -11.45
C ASN A 193 -17.62 12.43 -10.87
N MET A 194 -17.83 11.13 -10.64
CA MET A 194 -16.78 10.20 -10.23
C MET A 194 -16.49 9.22 -11.37
N GLU A 195 -15.63 9.64 -12.28
CA GLU A 195 -15.22 8.83 -13.43
C GLU A 195 -14.30 7.69 -13.01
N TYR A 196 -14.53 6.47 -13.56
CA TYR A 196 -13.77 5.25 -13.24
C TYR A 196 -12.26 5.43 -13.46
N SER A 197 -11.90 5.91 -14.64
CA SER A 197 -10.50 6.04 -15.04
C SER A 197 -9.72 7.02 -14.15
N VAL A 198 -10.36 8.15 -13.80
CA VAL A 198 -9.75 9.19 -12.96
C VAL A 198 -9.61 8.71 -11.52
N PHE A 199 -10.67 8.12 -10.94
CA PHE A 199 -10.64 7.63 -9.57
C PHE A 199 -9.54 6.59 -9.36
N PHE A 200 -9.44 5.59 -10.24
CA PHE A 200 -8.45 4.54 -10.07
C PHE A 200 -7.03 4.95 -10.47
N LYS A 201 -6.86 5.94 -11.35
CA LYS A 201 -5.55 6.60 -11.53
C LYS A 201 -5.11 7.30 -10.25
N LEU A 202 -5.97 8.08 -9.62
CA LEU A 202 -5.66 8.74 -8.33
C LEU A 202 -5.35 7.71 -7.23
N PHE A 203 -6.12 6.61 -7.16
CA PHE A 203 -5.84 5.52 -6.25
C PHE A 203 -4.43 4.93 -6.48
N ASP A 204 -4.11 4.62 -7.73
CA ASP A 204 -2.85 3.96 -8.07
C ASP A 204 -1.63 4.88 -7.88
N PHE A 205 -1.78 6.21 -8.07
CA PHE A 205 -0.68 7.17 -7.89
C PHE A 205 -0.52 7.70 -6.48
N GLN A 206 -1.60 7.87 -5.71
CA GLN A 206 -1.53 8.50 -4.39
C GLN A 206 -1.71 7.52 -3.25
N ILE A 207 -2.62 6.55 -3.36
CA ILE A 207 -3.01 5.66 -2.27
C ILE A 207 -2.18 4.38 -2.27
N LYS A 208 -2.06 3.72 -3.42
CA LYS A 208 -1.29 2.48 -3.54
C LYS A 208 0.17 2.61 -3.08
N PRO A 209 0.94 3.68 -3.41
CA PRO A 209 2.29 3.86 -2.89
C PRO A 209 2.35 4.03 -1.36
N MET A 210 1.33 4.65 -0.75
CA MET A 210 1.23 4.75 0.71
C MET A 210 1.02 3.37 1.35
N LEU A 211 0.14 2.54 0.75
CA LEU A 211 -0.16 1.19 1.22
C LEU A 211 1.02 0.23 1.03
N LEU A 212 1.83 0.43 -0.01
CA LEU A 212 2.93 -0.45 -0.38
C LEU A 212 4.31 0.11 0.04
N TYR A 213 4.33 1.10 0.95
CA TYR A 213 5.59 1.61 1.48
C TYR A 213 6.39 0.51 2.17
N ALA A 214 7.68 0.40 1.85
CA ALA A 214 8.58 -0.67 2.31
C ALA A 214 8.12 -2.11 2.01
N ALA A 215 7.28 -2.30 0.97
CA ALA A 215 6.79 -3.62 0.56
C ALA A 215 7.93 -4.59 0.15
N GLU A 216 9.11 -4.08 -0.13
CA GLU A 216 10.33 -4.86 -0.35
C GLU A 216 10.63 -5.77 0.83
N VAL A 217 10.30 -5.35 2.05
CA VAL A 217 10.59 -6.08 3.29
C VAL A 217 9.45 -7.01 3.68
N TRP A 218 8.22 -6.56 3.63
CA TRP A 218 7.04 -7.31 4.12
C TRP A 218 6.17 -7.91 3.02
N GLY A 219 6.37 -7.54 1.75
CA GLY A 219 5.45 -7.80 0.63
C GLY A 219 5.31 -9.25 0.20
N LEU A 220 6.10 -10.18 0.76
CA LEU A 220 5.95 -11.63 0.56
C LEU A 220 4.85 -12.23 1.44
N THR A 221 4.37 -11.50 2.43
CA THR A 221 3.25 -11.88 3.31
C THR A 221 1.98 -11.15 2.88
N ARG A 222 0.85 -11.87 2.85
CA ARG A 222 -0.45 -11.29 2.50
C ARG A 222 -1.11 -10.72 3.74
N PHE A 223 -1.15 -9.39 3.85
CA PHE A 223 -1.81 -8.70 4.96
C PHE A 223 -3.23 -8.27 4.58
N ARG A 224 -4.20 -8.74 5.38
CA ARG A 224 -5.61 -8.43 5.17
C ARG A 224 -5.92 -6.93 5.33
N SER A 225 -5.22 -6.23 6.21
CA SER A 225 -5.38 -4.80 6.46
C SER A 225 -5.20 -3.96 5.20
N ILE A 226 -4.14 -4.21 4.42
CA ILE A 226 -3.86 -3.55 3.14
C ILE A 226 -5.01 -3.75 2.14
N GLU A 227 -5.45 -5.00 1.98
CA GLU A 227 -6.51 -5.35 1.03
C GLU A 227 -7.87 -4.78 1.44
N THR A 228 -8.11 -4.61 2.74
CA THR A 228 -9.34 -3.99 3.26
C THR A 228 -9.50 -2.53 2.78
N VAL A 229 -8.41 -1.75 2.70
CA VAL A 229 -8.45 -0.37 2.18
C VAL A 229 -8.70 -0.37 0.67
N HIS A 230 -8.07 -1.27 -0.07
CA HIS A 230 -8.34 -1.42 -1.50
C HIS A 230 -9.81 -1.77 -1.77
N MET A 231 -10.34 -2.75 -1.04
CA MET A 231 -11.75 -3.11 -1.12
C MET A 231 -12.68 -1.97 -0.67
N PHE A 232 -12.30 -1.22 0.35
CA PHE A 232 -13.06 -0.04 0.76
C PHE A 232 -13.18 0.96 -0.39
N ALA A 233 -12.07 1.29 -1.07
CA ALA A 233 -12.08 2.19 -2.23
C ALA A 233 -12.96 1.64 -3.37
N CYS A 234 -12.81 0.35 -3.71
CA CYS A 234 -13.57 -0.33 -4.75
C CYS A 234 -15.08 -0.32 -4.47
N LYS A 235 -15.47 -0.72 -3.26
CA LYS A 235 -16.89 -0.76 -2.85
C LYS A 235 -17.52 0.62 -2.77
N ARG A 236 -16.75 1.61 -2.32
CA ARG A 236 -17.22 3.01 -2.28
C ARG A 236 -17.42 3.58 -3.69
N PHE A 237 -16.51 3.28 -4.63
CA PHE A 237 -16.68 3.70 -6.03
C PHE A 237 -17.96 3.12 -6.64
N LEU A 238 -18.25 1.83 -6.44
CA LEU A 238 -19.47 1.17 -6.91
C LEU A 238 -20.71 1.54 -6.09
N ASN A 239 -20.53 2.21 -4.96
CA ASN A 239 -21.57 2.52 -3.98
C ASN A 239 -22.35 1.29 -3.53
N VAL A 240 -21.63 0.24 -3.15
CA VAL A 240 -22.20 -1.04 -2.68
C VAL A 240 -21.85 -1.29 -1.21
N SER A 241 -22.61 -2.18 -0.57
CA SER A 241 -22.42 -2.55 0.83
C SER A 241 -21.03 -3.14 1.09
N ILE A 242 -20.49 -2.90 2.28
CA ILE A 242 -19.26 -3.56 2.76
C ILE A 242 -19.36 -5.11 2.75
N LYS A 243 -20.58 -5.63 2.86
CA LYS A 243 -20.88 -7.07 2.82
C LYS A 243 -20.90 -7.67 1.42
N THR A 244 -20.85 -6.85 0.35
CA THR A 244 -20.76 -7.31 -1.04
C THR A 244 -19.51 -8.18 -1.23
N PRO A 245 -19.63 -9.38 -1.85
CA PRO A 245 -18.49 -10.27 -2.04
C PRO A 245 -17.35 -9.61 -2.83
N ASN A 246 -16.12 -9.74 -2.32
CA ASN A 246 -14.96 -9.18 -2.97
C ASN A 246 -14.73 -9.76 -4.38
N THR A 247 -15.08 -11.03 -4.60
CA THR A 247 -15.00 -11.70 -5.91
C THR A 247 -15.78 -10.93 -6.97
N MET A 248 -17.01 -10.52 -6.66
CA MET A 248 -17.84 -9.74 -7.60
C MET A 248 -17.28 -8.33 -7.80
N VAL A 249 -16.84 -7.66 -6.73
CA VAL A 249 -16.26 -6.32 -6.78
C VAL A 249 -15.00 -6.27 -7.65
N TYR A 250 -14.11 -7.25 -7.49
CA TYR A 250 -12.94 -7.39 -8.36
C TYR A 250 -13.32 -7.67 -9.81
N GLY A 251 -14.32 -8.54 -10.01
CA GLY A 251 -14.84 -8.84 -11.33
C GLY A 251 -15.34 -7.60 -12.06
N GLU A 252 -16.18 -6.78 -11.42
CA GLU A 252 -16.73 -5.56 -12.03
C GLU A 252 -15.63 -4.55 -12.40
N LEU A 253 -14.71 -4.31 -11.47
CA LEU A 253 -13.69 -3.29 -11.65
C LEU A 253 -12.46 -3.78 -12.43
N GLY A 254 -12.34 -5.08 -12.69
CA GLY A 254 -11.15 -5.65 -13.33
C GLY A 254 -9.86 -5.41 -12.55
N ARG A 255 -9.96 -5.28 -11.23
CA ARG A 255 -8.80 -5.02 -10.39
C ARG A 255 -8.28 -6.29 -9.75
N TYR A 256 -7.00 -6.26 -9.39
CA TYR A 256 -6.31 -7.36 -8.74
C TYR A 256 -5.91 -6.99 -7.32
N PRO A 257 -5.77 -7.98 -6.41
CA PRO A 257 -5.29 -7.74 -5.05
C PRO A 257 -3.90 -7.11 -5.03
N LEU A 258 -3.67 -6.22 -4.07
CA LEU A 258 -2.41 -5.48 -3.94
C LEU A 258 -1.22 -6.38 -3.56
N TYR A 259 -1.46 -7.60 -3.04
CA TYR A 259 -0.37 -8.53 -2.76
C TYR A 259 0.44 -8.88 -4.02
N ILE A 260 -0.13 -8.79 -5.21
CA ILE A 260 0.60 -9.01 -6.47
C ILE A 260 1.69 -7.94 -6.62
N ASP A 261 1.33 -6.67 -6.42
CA ASP A 261 2.29 -5.57 -6.55
C ASP A 261 3.32 -5.57 -5.40
N SER A 262 2.93 -5.92 -4.16
CA SER A 262 3.88 -6.05 -3.04
C SER A 262 4.88 -7.18 -3.25
N THR A 263 4.43 -8.33 -3.76
CA THR A 263 5.30 -9.45 -4.10
C THR A 263 6.30 -9.07 -5.19
N ILE A 264 5.86 -8.36 -6.23
CA ILE A 264 6.75 -7.85 -7.30
C ILE A 264 7.81 -6.90 -6.71
N SER A 265 7.46 -6.05 -5.75
CA SER A 265 8.42 -5.16 -5.08
C SER A 265 9.49 -5.97 -4.34
N ALA A 266 9.11 -7.02 -3.62
CA ALA A 266 10.04 -7.89 -2.91
C ALA A 266 10.97 -8.66 -3.87
N VAL A 267 10.44 -9.21 -4.97
CA VAL A 267 11.27 -9.92 -5.99
C VAL A 267 12.22 -8.96 -6.70
N ARG A 268 11.78 -7.74 -7.02
CA ARG A 268 12.64 -6.69 -7.58
C ARG A 268 13.77 -6.32 -6.61
N TYR A 269 13.48 -6.22 -5.34
CA TYR A 269 14.48 -5.97 -4.31
C TYR A 269 15.46 -7.13 -4.19
N TRP A 270 15.01 -8.38 -4.32
CA TRP A 270 15.88 -9.53 -4.33
C TRP A 270 16.93 -9.46 -5.45
N PHE A 271 16.55 -9.12 -6.69
CA PHE A 271 17.52 -8.93 -7.77
C PHE A 271 18.52 -7.82 -7.41
N LYS A 272 18.05 -6.71 -6.84
CA LYS A 272 18.95 -5.65 -6.36
C LYS A 272 19.93 -6.19 -5.32
N LEU A 273 19.49 -7.03 -4.38
CA LEU A 273 20.35 -7.69 -3.40
C LEU A 273 21.37 -8.63 -4.06
N GLN A 274 20.98 -9.38 -5.09
CA GLN A 274 21.89 -10.27 -5.81
C GLN A 274 23.06 -9.50 -6.44
N ASN A 275 22.79 -8.35 -7.01
CA ASN A 275 23.77 -7.51 -7.67
C ASN A 275 24.62 -6.63 -6.72
N MET A 276 24.29 -6.62 -5.43
CA MET A 276 25.08 -5.87 -4.44
C MET A 276 26.37 -6.60 -4.08
N LEU A 277 27.43 -5.83 -3.82
CA LEU A 277 28.67 -6.33 -3.24
C LEU A 277 28.44 -6.83 -1.80
N LEU A 278 29.18 -7.85 -1.38
CA LEU A 278 29.04 -8.45 -0.04
C LEU A 278 29.35 -7.46 1.11
N CYS A 279 30.13 -6.42 0.86
CA CYS A 279 30.38 -5.35 1.84
C CYS A 279 29.15 -4.50 2.16
N ARG A 280 28.08 -4.57 1.35
CA ARG A 280 26.82 -3.83 1.59
C ARG A 280 25.97 -4.54 2.63
N LEU A 281 25.50 -3.80 3.65
CA LEU A 281 24.72 -4.35 4.76
C LEU A 281 23.45 -5.11 4.34
N PRO A 282 22.64 -4.63 3.39
CA PRO A 282 21.47 -5.39 2.95
C PRO A 282 21.83 -6.74 2.32
N LYS A 283 22.97 -6.82 1.61
CA LYS A 283 23.47 -8.09 1.04
C LYS A 283 23.87 -9.06 2.13
N GLN A 284 24.57 -8.58 3.17
CA GLN A 284 24.97 -9.40 4.31
C GLN A 284 23.75 -9.97 5.06
N ALA A 285 22.74 -9.13 5.33
CA ALA A 285 21.49 -9.56 5.95
C ALA A 285 20.77 -10.61 5.11
N TYR A 286 20.73 -10.44 3.79
CA TYR A 286 20.15 -11.42 2.88
C TYR A 286 20.91 -12.75 2.92
N VAL A 287 22.24 -12.73 2.83
CA VAL A 287 23.07 -13.96 2.89
C VAL A 287 22.87 -14.69 4.21
N MET A 288 22.83 -13.97 5.34
CA MET A 288 22.54 -14.54 6.65
C MET A 288 21.17 -15.25 6.68
N THR A 289 20.12 -14.63 6.15
CA THR A 289 18.77 -15.23 6.10
C THR A 289 18.73 -16.43 5.16
N LYS A 290 19.45 -16.38 4.01
CA LYS A 290 19.55 -17.48 3.05
C LYS A 290 20.27 -18.69 3.66
N ASN A 291 21.38 -18.47 4.37
CA ASN A 291 22.17 -19.55 5.00
C ASN A 291 21.36 -20.28 6.09
N ARG A 292 20.43 -19.60 6.77
CA ARG A 292 19.54 -20.23 7.74
C ARG A 292 18.57 -21.22 7.12
N ILE A 293 18.20 -21.06 5.86
CA ILE A 293 17.31 -22.01 5.16
C ILE A 293 17.99 -23.35 4.93
N THR A 294 19.30 -23.33 4.63
CA THR A 294 20.06 -24.56 4.31
C THR A 294 20.37 -25.42 5.54
N GLY A 295 20.23 -24.87 6.75
CA GLY A 295 20.53 -25.55 8.02
C GLY A 295 19.33 -26.12 8.79
N CYS A 296 18.09 -25.87 8.33
CA CYS A 296 16.87 -26.20 9.08
C CYS A 296 15.93 -27.06 8.26
N THR A 297 15.60 -28.25 8.76
CA THR A 297 14.51 -29.09 8.28
C THR A 297 13.35 -28.94 9.25
N GLY A 298 12.32 -28.13 8.89
CA GLY A 298 11.00 -28.18 9.54
C GLY A 298 10.75 -27.31 10.79
N ASP A 299 11.56 -26.28 11.04
CA ASP A 299 11.37 -25.40 12.20
C ASP A 299 10.26 -24.34 11.95
N LYS A 300 9.37 -24.14 12.95
CA LYS A 300 8.31 -23.12 12.93
C LYS A 300 8.84 -21.68 12.73
N ASN A 301 10.12 -21.44 12.99
CA ASN A 301 10.80 -20.16 12.79
C ASN A 301 11.04 -19.80 11.31
N GLU A 302 10.98 -20.77 10.39
CA GLU A 302 11.16 -20.54 8.95
C GLU A 302 10.05 -19.70 8.33
N GLN A 303 8.84 -19.73 8.90
CA GLN A 303 7.67 -19.01 8.39
C GLN A 303 7.84 -17.47 8.37
N HIS A 304 8.81 -16.94 9.12
CA HIS A 304 9.14 -15.51 9.18
C HIS A 304 10.45 -15.15 8.46
N ASN A 305 11.15 -16.12 7.88
CA ASN A 305 12.39 -15.88 7.14
C ASN A 305 12.07 -15.33 5.74
N TRP A 306 12.51 -14.09 5.46
CA TRP A 306 12.26 -13.41 4.20
C TRP A 306 12.75 -14.20 2.98
N ALA A 307 13.97 -14.79 3.06
CA ALA A 307 14.53 -15.56 1.96
C ALA A 307 13.76 -16.88 1.73
N PHE A 308 13.24 -17.51 2.80
CA PHE A 308 12.37 -18.67 2.71
C PHE A 308 11.02 -18.34 2.05
N LEU A 309 10.38 -17.24 2.46
CA LEU A 309 9.14 -16.77 1.85
C LEU A 309 9.31 -16.47 0.36
N LEU A 310 10.44 -15.86 -0.02
CA LEU A 310 10.76 -15.59 -1.41
C LEU A 310 10.92 -16.89 -2.22
N LYS A 311 11.71 -17.85 -1.70
CA LYS A 311 11.87 -19.18 -2.31
C LYS A 311 10.50 -19.83 -2.53
N LYS A 312 9.69 -19.91 -1.48
CA LYS A 312 8.35 -20.49 -1.53
C LYS A 312 7.45 -19.81 -2.59
N CYS A 313 7.56 -18.50 -2.71
CA CYS A 313 6.79 -17.74 -3.70
C CYS A 313 7.24 -18.05 -5.14
N LEU A 314 8.54 -18.14 -5.38
CA LEU A 314 9.09 -18.53 -6.69
C LEU A 314 8.72 -19.97 -7.04
N ASP A 315 8.84 -20.90 -6.10
CA ASP A 315 8.45 -22.31 -6.25
C ASP A 315 6.96 -22.46 -6.60
N PHE A 316 6.09 -21.75 -5.87
CA PHE A 316 4.64 -21.73 -6.12
C PHE A 316 4.29 -21.24 -7.53
N CYS A 317 5.04 -20.28 -8.06
CA CYS A 317 4.85 -19.75 -9.41
C CYS A 317 5.52 -20.58 -10.51
N GLY A 318 6.26 -21.65 -10.17
CA GLY A 318 6.97 -22.50 -11.12
C GLY A 318 8.33 -21.95 -11.57
N PHE A 319 8.97 -21.11 -10.75
CA PHE A 319 10.27 -20.49 -11.02
C PHE A 319 11.37 -20.93 -10.03
N SER A 320 11.35 -22.18 -9.60
CA SER A 320 12.33 -22.74 -8.66
C SER A 320 13.76 -22.60 -9.15
N GLU A 321 14.01 -22.77 -10.45
CA GLU A 321 15.34 -22.63 -11.06
C GLU A 321 15.91 -21.22 -10.92
N VAL A 322 15.05 -20.20 -10.95
CA VAL A 322 15.47 -18.80 -10.76
C VAL A 322 16.07 -18.59 -9.37
N TRP A 323 15.52 -19.25 -8.37
CA TRP A 323 16.07 -19.25 -7.03
C TRP A 323 17.42 -20.00 -6.96
N ILE A 324 17.50 -21.18 -7.58
CA ILE A 324 18.70 -22.03 -7.59
C ILE A 324 19.86 -21.30 -8.27
N ASN A 325 19.60 -20.71 -9.44
CA ASN A 325 20.59 -19.96 -10.23
C ASN A 325 20.94 -18.58 -9.62
N GLY A 326 20.20 -18.16 -8.57
CA GLY A 326 20.41 -16.87 -7.92
C GLY A 326 20.06 -15.64 -8.75
N GLY A 327 19.26 -15.81 -9.81
CA GLY A 327 18.85 -14.72 -10.69
C GLY A 327 18.48 -15.14 -12.11
N VAL A 328 18.36 -14.17 -12.98
CA VAL A 328 18.04 -14.31 -14.41
C VAL A 328 18.84 -13.30 -15.23
N GLY A 329 19.05 -13.59 -16.52
CA GLY A 329 19.78 -12.66 -17.41
C GLY A 329 19.07 -11.33 -17.65
N ASN A 330 17.74 -11.34 -17.78
CA ASN A 330 16.93 -10.15 -18.00
C ASN A 330 15.86 -9.98 -16.90
N GLU A 331 16.22 -9.26 -15.86
CA GLU A 331 15.35 -9.03 -14.69
C GLU A 331 14.04 -8.30 -15.04
N LYS A 332 14.08 -7.32 -15.94
CA LYS A 332 12.88 -6.55 -16.33
C LYS A 332 11.86 -7.46 -17.05
N MET A 333 12.34 -8.30 -17.95
CA MET A 333 11.49 -9.26 -18.64
C MET A 333 10.94 -10.31 -17.69
N PHE A 334 11.77 -10.83 -16.80
CA PHE A 334 11.33 -11.78 -15.78
C PHE A 334 10.25 -11.19 -14.87
N LEU A 335 10.43 -9.98 -14.36
CA LEU A 335 9.42 -9.33 -13.50
C LEU A 335 8.07 -9.17 -14.21
N LYS A 336 8.06 -8.94 -15.52
CA LYS A 336 6.84 -8.90 -16.32
C LYS A 336 6.17 -10.28 -16.37
N ILE A 337 6.91 -11.32 -16.74
CA ILE A 337 6.43 -12.71 -16.82
C ILE A 337 5.94 -13.18 -15.43
N PHE A 338 6.71 -12.89 -14.39
CA PHE A 338 6.35 -13.25 -13.02
C PHE A 338 5.05 -12.56 -12.56
N LYS A 339 4.87 -11.29 -12.92
CA LYS A 339 3.61 -10.57 -12.65
C LYS A 339 2.44 -11.21 -13.40
N GLU A 340 2.60 -11.52 -14.67
CA GLU A 340 1.59 -12.22 -15.48
C GLU A 340 1.22 -13.55 -14.83
N ARG A 341 2.21 -14.34 -14.38
CA ARG A 341 1.97 -15.60 -13.68
C ARG A 341 1.17 -15.43 -12.39
N LEU A 342 1.51 -14.44 -11.55
CA LEU A 342 0.75 -14.13 -10.34
C LEU A 342 -0.70 -13.72 -10.66
N VAL A 343 -0.89 -12.93 -11.71
CA VAL A 343 -2.21 -12.53 -12.19
C VAL A 343 -3.01 -13.75 -12.66
N ASP A 344 -2.39 -14.66 -13.39
CA ASP A 344 -3.08 -15.87 -13.90
C ASP A 344 -3.44 -16.84 -12.75
N CYS A 345 -2.55 -17.02 -11.77
CA CYS A 345 -2.89 -17.76 -10.54
C CYS A 345 -4.11 -17.15 -9.83
N TYR A 346 -4.14 -15.81 -9.75
CA TYR A 346 -5.29 -15.13 -9.16
C TYR A 346 -6.57 -15.27 -9.99
N LYS A 347 -6.50 -15.17 -11.32
CA LYS A 347 -7.65 -15.39 -12.20
C LYS A 347 -8.24 -16.79 -12.05
N GLN A 348 -7.37 -17.82 -11.94
CA GLN A 348 -7.80 -19.20 -11.69
C GLN A 348 -8.54 -19.34 -10.36
N ASP A 349 -7.99 -18.77 -9.27
CA ASP A 349 -8.65 -18.74 -7.95
C ASP A 349 -9.98 -17.98 -7.99
N TRP A 350 -10.02 -16.84 -8.68
CA TRP A 350 -11.23 -16.05 -8.88
C TRP A 350 -12.31 -16.83 -9.63
N ASN A 351 -11.96 -17.47 -10.75
CA ASN A 351 -12.88 -18.30 -11.53
C ASN A 351 -13.40 -19.50 -10.72
N SER A 352 -12.52 -20.15 -9.94
CA SER A 352 -12.92 -21.25 -9.05
C SER A 352 -13.95 -20.78 -8.04
N LYS A 353 -13.71 -19.66 -7.36
CA LYS A 353 -14.63 -19.05 -6.40
C LYS A 353 -15.96 -18.61 -7.03
N LEU A 354 -15.91 -18.09 -8.24
CA LEU A 354 -17.11 -17.67 -8.98
C LEU A 354 -17.99 -18.87 -9.33
N ASN A 355 -17.39 -20.00 -9.69
CA ASN A 355 -18.10 -21.20 -10.13
C ASN A 355 -18.58 -22.09 -8.98
N SER A 356 -17.89 -22.09 -7.83
CA SER A 356 -18.21 -22.95 -6.70
C SER A 356 -19.40 -22.48 -5.87
N SER A 357 -19.87 -21.23 -6.00
CA SER A 357 -20.93 -20.68 -5.16
C SER A 357 -22.22 -20.44 -5.93
N GLU A 358 -23.32 -21.01 -5.45
CA GLU A 358 -24.68 -20.76 -5.98
C GLU A 358 -25.08 -19.28 -5.89
N ARG A 359 -24.56 -18.58 -4.90
CA ARG A 359 -24.78 -17.14 -4.72
C ARG A 359 -24.40 -16.31 -5.97
N PHE A 360 -23.50 -16.80 -6.80
CA PHE A 360 -23.04 -16.10 -7.99
C PHE A 360 -23.71 -16.58 -9.27
N GLN A 361 -24.79 -17.35 -9.19
CA GLN A 361 -25.45 -17.95 -10.35
C GLN A 361 -25.89 -16.87 -11.37
N THR A 362 -26.61 -15.86 -10.94
CA THR A 362 -27.03 -14.75 -11.80
C THR A 362 -25.82 -13.97 -12.32
N TYR A 363 -24.83 -13.69 -11.46
CA TYR A 363 -23.66 -12.91 -11.81
C TYR A 363 -22.80 -13.60 -12.88
N ARG A 364 -22.54 -14.90 -12.75
CA ARG A 364 -21.73 -15.65 -13.73
C ARG A 364 -22.43 -15.87 -15.08
N SER A 365 -23.75 -15.67 -15.18
CA SER A 365 -24.47 -15.77 -16.47
C SER A 365 -24.08 -14.64 -17.44
N PHE A 366 -23.52 -13.53 -16.93
CA PHE A 366 -23.08 -12.40 -17.74
C PHE A 366 -21.65 -11.93 -17.42
N LYS A 367 -20.93 -12.60 -16.52
CA LYS A 367 -19.55 -12.24 -16.14
C LYS A 367 -18.65 -13.48 -16.14
N SER A 368 -17.77 -13.57 -17.14
CA SER A 368 -16.85 -14.71 -17.32
C SER A 368 -15.37 -14.31 -17.18
N LEU A 369 -15.03 -13.04 -17.43
CA LEU A 369 -13.64 -12.56 -17.43
C LEU A 369 -13.40 -11.54 -16.34
N LEU A 370 -12.23 -11.59 -15.70
CA LEU A 370 -11.79 -10.60 -14.73
C LEU A 370 -11.14 -9.43 -15.46
N GLN A 371 -12.00 -8.52 -15.92
CA GLN A 371 -11.64 -7.27 -16.61
C GLN A 371 -12.64 -6.17 -16.23
N PRO A 372 -12.27 -4.87 -16.36
CA PRO A 372 -13.20 -3.78 -16.10
C PRO A 372 -14.42 -3.89 -17.00
N GLU A 373 -15.60 -3.72 -16.42
CA GLU A 373 -16.85 -3.70 -17.18
C GLU A 373 -16.99 -2.39 -17.95
N LYS A 374 -17.45 -2.50 -19.20
CA LYS A 374 -17.56 -1.38 -20.14
C LYS A 374 -18.52 -0.30 -19.62
N TYR A 375 -19.61 -0.68 -18.96
CA TYR A 375 -20.58 0.26 -18.41
C TYR A 375 -19.99 1.27 -17.42
N LEU A 376 -18.88 0.94 -16.77
CA LEU A 376 -18.18 1.85 -15.83
C LEU A 376 -17.70 3.13 -16.53
N GLN A 377 -17.45 3.05 -17.82
CA GLN A 377 -17.05 4.18 -18.69
C GLN A 377 -18.24 4.69 -19.52
N ASP A 378 -19.08 3.81 -20.03
CA ASP A 378 -20.20 4.14 -20.90
C ASP A 378 -21.28 4.94 -20.17
N ILE A 379 -21.61 4.60 -18.91
CA ILE A 379 -22.58 5.32 -18.10
C ILE A 379 -21.91 6.47 -17.36
N THR A 380 -21.82 7.63 -17.97
CA THR A 380 -21.14 8.81 -17.43
C THR A 380 -21.86 9.42 -16.22
N ILE A 381 -23.18 9.35 -16.15
CA ILE A 381 -23.97 9.90 -15.04
C ILE A 381 -23.92 8.95 -13.84
N SER A 382 -23.32 9.40 -12.75
CA SER A 382 -23.02 8.57 -11.56
C SER A 382 -24.26 7.85 -10.99
N LYS A 383 -25.43 8.51 -10.90
CA LYS A 383 -26.65 7.88 -10.35
C LYS A 383 -27.11 6.66 -11.16
N PHE A 384 -27.03 6.72 -12.48
CA PHE A 384 -27.42 5.60 -13.35
C PHE A 384 -26.38 4.49 -13.31
N ARG A 385 -25.08 4.83 -13.28
CA ARG A 385 -24.00 3.87 -13.14
C ARG A 385 -24.07 3.12 -11.80
N ILE A 386 -24.35 3.82 -10.71
CA ILE A 386 -24.52 3.21 -9.38
C ILE A 386 -25.72 2.26 -9.37
N ALA A 387 -26.86 2.66 -9.92
CA ALA A 387 -28.04 1.80 -10.02
C ALA A 387 -27.71 0.52 -10.81
N PHE A 388 -27.03 0.66 -11.94
CA PHE A 388 -26.62 -0.45 -12.79
C PHE A 388 -25.62 -1.37 -12.07
N SER A 389 -24.60 -0.82 -11.40
CA SER A 389 -23.61 -1.59 -10.60
C SER A 389 -24.29 -2.38 -9.49
N ARG A 390 -25.17 -1.75 -8.71
CA ARG A 390 -25.89 -2.39 -7.61
C ARG A 390 -26.80 -3.50 -8.11
N PHE A 391 -27.42 -3.29 -9.26
CA PHE A 391 -28.29 -4.29 -9.87
C PHE A 391 -27.51 -5.53 -10.32
N ARG A 392 -26.41 -5.37 -11.04
CA ARG A 392 -25.53 -6.46 -11.47
C ARG A 392 -24.96 -7.27 -10.30
N LEU A 393 -24.64 -6.59 -9.20
CA LEU A 393 -24.05 -7.20 -8.00
C LEU A 393 -25.09 -7.81 -7.05
N GLY A 394 -26.37 -7.78 -7.40
CA GLY A 394 -27.45 -8.26 -6.52
C GLY A 394 -27.52 -7.48 -5.18
N VAL A 395 -27.06 -6.22 -5.17
CA VAL A 395 -27.12 -5.31 -4.02
C VAL A 395 -28.23 -4.30 -4.28
N ASN A 396 -29.45 -4.80 -4.32
CA ASN A 396 -30.66 -4.06 -4.60
C ASN A 396 -31.76 -4.48 -3.62
N ASP A 397 -32.89 -3.76 -3.65
CA ASP A 397 -33.99 -3.96 -2.71
C ASP A 397 -35.04 -4.97 -3.22
N LEU A 398 -34.74 -5.75 -4.25
CA LEU A 398 -35.63 -6.82 -4.74
C LEU A 398 -35.83 -7.89 -3.65
N ASN A 399 -37.06 -8.39 -3.51
CA ASN A 399 -37.43 -9.30 -2.44
C ASN A 399 -36.66 -10.63 -2.51
N ALA A 400 -36.32 -11.14 -3.69
CA ALA A 400 -35.47 -12.33 -3.84
C ALA A 400 -34.03 -12.14 -3.30
N ASN A 401 -33.54 -10.88 -3.20
CA ASN A 401 -32.19 -10.56 -2.69
C ASN A 401 -32.18 -10.22 -1.19
N LYS A 402 -33.32 -10.05 -0.56
CA LYS A 402 -33.43 -9.80 0.88
C LYS A 402 -33.24 -11.09 1.65
N ARG A 403 -32.21 -11.16 2.50
CA ARG A 403 -31.84 -12.36 3.27
C ARG A 403 -32.59 -12.54 4.59
N PHE A 404 -33.14 -11.46 5.15
CA PHE A 404 -33.79 -11.43 6.45
C PHE A 404 -35.00 -10.52 6.43
N GLY A 405 -36.09 -10.94 7.06
CA GLY A 405 -37.26 -10.12 7.37
C GLY A 405 -38.34 -10.05 6.29
N VAL A 406 -38.23 -10.81 5.20
CA VAL A 406 -39.27 -10.87 4.17
C VAL A 406 -39.83 -12.29 4.13
N HIS A 407 -41.12 -12.45 4.48
CA HIS A 407 -41.80 -13.73 4.45
C HIS A 407 -42.12 -14.26 3.04
N SER A 408 -41.89 -13.44 2.00
CA SER A 408 -42.17 -13.78 0.59
C SER A 408 -41.14 -13.14 -0.36
N CYS A 409 -40.66 -13.93 -1.31
CA CYS A 409 -39.86 -13.43 -2.44
C CYS A 409 -40.76 -12.81 -3.53
N ALA A 410 -42.05 -12.62 -3.27
CA ALA A 410 -43.03 -12.16 -4.25
C ALA A 410 -42.90 -10.67 -4.58
N CYS A 411 -43.10 -10.34 -5.83
CA CYS A 411 -43.24 -8.97 -6.32
C CYS A 411 -44.45 -8.30 -5.67
N PRO A 412 -44.35 -7.08 -5.14
CA PRO A 412 -45.45 -6.38 -4.50
C PRO A 412 -46.57 -6.00 -5.46
N PHE A 413 -46.32 -6.02 -6.78
CA PHE A 413 -47.29 -5.59 -7.79
C PHE A 413 -48.02 -6.74 -8.49
N CYS A 414 -47.39 -7.91 -8.66
CA CYS A 414 -47.94 -9.01 -9.45
C CYS A 414 -47.77 -10.38 -8.82
N ALA A 415 -47.29 -10.46 -7.56
CA ALA A 415 -47.09 -11.68 -6.77
C ALA A 415 -46.16 -12.74 -7.38
N LYS A 416 -45.50 -12.50 -8.52
CA LYS A 416 -44.45 -13.38 -9.06
C LYS A 416 -43.14 -13.19 -8.27
N VAL A 417 -42.21 -14.14 -8.38
CA VAL A 417 -40.90 -14.01 -7.74
C VAL A 417 -40.17 -12.77 -8.23
N GLU A 418 -39.82 -11.85 -7.31
CA GLU A 418 -39.17 -10.58 -7.60
C GLU A 418 -37.66 -10.73 -7.69
N ASN A 419 -37.15 -11.30 -8.78
CA ASN A 419 -35.75 -11.39 -9.11
C ASN A 419 -35.36 -10.38 -10.23
N GLU A 420 -34.06 -10.33 -10.59
CA GLU A 420 -33.55 -9.42 -11.62
C GLU A 420 -34.23 -9.60 -12.96
N LYS A 421 -34.55 -10.84 -13.36
CA LYS A 421 -35.23 -11.13 -14.64
C LYS A 421 -36.63 -10.60 -14.62
N HIS A 422 -37.42 -10.88 -13.57
CA HIS A 422 -38.76 -10.38 -13.41
C HIS A 422 -38.80 -8.86 -13.43
N PHE A 423 -37.93 -8.20 -12.66
CA PHE A 423 -37.88 -6.73 -12.58
C PHE A 423 -37.53 -6.07 -13.91
N LEU A 424 -36.49 -6.58 -14.59
CA LEU A 424 -36.00 -5.92 -15.82
C LEU A 424 -36.87 -6.24 -17.04
N ILE A 425 -37.49 -7.43 -17.12
CA ILE A 425 -38.10 -7.95 -18.35
C ILE A 425 -39.58 -8.22 -18.21
N GLU A 426 -40.08 -8.76 -17.07
CA GLU A 426 -41.39 -9.43 -17.01
C GLU A 426 -42.49 -8.64 -16.28
N CYS A 427 -42.13 -7.77 -15.32
CA CYS A 427 -43.13 -7.13 -14.47
C CYS A 427 -43.90 -6.05 -15.22
N SER A 428 -45.22 -6.19 -15.32
CA SER A 428 -46.10 -5.25 -16.02
C SER A 428 -46.10 -3.82 -15.44
N LYS A 429 -45.80 -3.67 -14.14
CA LYS A 429 -45.69 -2.36 -13.49
C LYS A 429 -44.68 -1.43 -14.20
N TYR A 430 -43.70 -1.98 -14.87
CA TYR A 430 -42.61 -1.23 -15.51
C TYR A 430 -42.70 -1.21 -17.04
N ASP A 431 -43.84 -1.59 -17.65
CA ASP A 431 -44.01 -1.67 -19.12
C ASP A 431 -43.73 -0.31 -19.80
N GLU A 432 -44.30 0.77 -19.29
CA GLU A 432 -44.09 2.12 -19.84
C GLU A 432 -42.62 2.53 -19.84
N LEU A 433 -41.90 2.19 -18.76
CA LEU A 433 -40.46 2.46 -18.67
C LEU A 433 -39.66 1.57 -19.61
N ARG A 434 -40.07 0.30 -19.83
CA ARG A 434 -39.44 -0.58 -20.81
C ARG A 434 -39.60 -0.07 -22.23
N GLU A 435 -40.81 0.35 -22.61
CA GLU A 435 -41.06 0.97 -23.90
C GLU A 435 -40.18 2.19 -24.12
N LYS A 436 -40.13 3.08 -23.12
CA LYS A 436 -39.38 4.32 -23.19
C LYS A 436 -37.87 4.10 -23.31
N PHE A 437 -37.27 3.15 -22.56
CA PHE A 437 -35.81 3.02 -22.43
C PHE A 437 -35.25 1.79 -23.13
N ILE A 438 -35.93 0.67 -23.19
CA ILE A 438 -35.41 -0.60 -23.70
C ILE A 438 -35.96 -0.96 -25.06
N PHE A 439 -37.32 -1.08 -25.22
CA PHE A 439 -37.95 -1.63 -26.40
C PHE A 439 -37.76 -0.75 -27.63
N ARG A 440 -37.58 0.54 -27.50
CA ARG A 440 -37.24 1.42 -28.63
C ARG A 440 -36.01 0.98 -29.44
N TYR A 441 -35.10 0.19 -28.83
CA TYR A 441 -33.92 -0.36 -29.51
C TYR A 441 -34.16 -1.74 -30.12
N TYR A 442 -35.27 -2.39 -29.80
CA TYR A 442 -35.61 -3.76 -30.18
C TYR A 442 -36.93 -3.87 -30.95
N LYS A 443 -37.32 -2.79 -31.68
CA LYS A 443 -38.55 -2.79 -32.50
C LYS A 443 -38.59 -4.03 -33.40
N ASN A 444 -39.65 -4.84 -33.25
CA ASN A 444 -39.93 -6.07 -34.01
C ASN A 444 -39.00 -7.27 -33.71
N THR A 445 -38.27 -7.26 -32.62
CA THR A 445 -37.45 -8.42 -32.18
C THR A 445 -37.91 -8.91 -30.81
N HIS A 446 -37.63 -10.20 -30.50
CA HIS A 446 -37.87 -10.74 -29.16
C HIS A 446 -37.08 -9.96 -28.09
N VAL A 447 -37.73 -9.81 -26.90
CA VAL A 447 -37.05 -9.19 -25.74
C VAL A 447 -35.77 -9.93 -25.44
N PRO A 448 -34.62 -9.25 -25.40
CA PRO A 448 -33.35 -9.94 -25.17
C PRO A 448 -33.29 -10.55 -23.76
N ALA A 449 -32.54 -11.65 -23.63
CA ALA A 449 -32.33 -12.29 -22.36
C ALA A 449 -31.57 -11.38 -21.37
N LEU A 450 -31.78 -11.58 -20.07
CA LEU A 450 -31.17 -10.80 -19.00
C LEU A 450 -29.64 -10.63 -19.14
N PRO A 451 -28.85 -11.69 -19.45
CA PRO A 451 -27.40 -11.55 -19.64
C PRO A 451 -27.04 -10.55 -20.74
N PHE A 452 -27.78 -10.55 -21.84
CA PHE A 452 -27.54 -9.66 -22.97
C PHE A 452 -27.77 -8.18 -22.63
N LEU A 453 -28.78 -7.87 -21.81
CA LEU A 453 -29.05 -6.50 -21.35
C LEU A 453 -28.00 -6.01 -20.36
N LEU A 454 -27.47 -6.90 -19.52
CA LEU A 454 -26.49 -6.57 -18.49
C LEU A 454 -25.03 -6.57 -18.99
N GLN A 455 -24.75 -7.22 -20.14
CA GLN A 455 -23.43 -7.26 -20.78
C GLN A 455 -23.56 -6.83 -22.25
N ASN A 456 -24.07 -5.63 -22.51
CA ASN A 456 -24.24 -5.14 -23.87
C ASN A 456 -23.03 -4.33 -24.33
N GLU A 457 -22.56 -4.58 -25.54
CA GLU A 457 -21.46 -3.81 -26.15
C GLU A 457 -21.91 -2.43 -26.66
N ASN A 458 -23.20 -2.25 -26.91
CA ASN A 458 -23.74 -0.99 -27.37
C ASN A 458 -23.91 0.00 -26.22
N THR A 459 -23.16 1.07 -26.25
CA THR A 459 -23.15 2.14 -25.23
C THR A 459 -24.54 2.78 -25.03
N PHE A 460 -25.33 2.93 -26.09
CA PHE A 460 -26.68 3.53 -25.99
C PHE A 460 -27.63 2.61 -25.24
N ILE A 461 -27.59 1.31 -25.52
CA ILE A 461 -28.42 0.31 -24.84
C ILE A 461 -28.01 0.23 -23.37
N THR A 462 -26.72 0.15 -23.08
CA THR A 462 -26.19 0.11 -21.72
C THR A 462 -26.63 1.32 -20.89
N ARG A 463 -26.55 2.52 -21.46
CA ARG A 463 -27.05 3.75 -20.80
C ARG A 463 -28.55 3.70 -20.57
N ALA A 464 -29.32 3.24 -21.56
CA ALA A 464 -30.75 3.14 -21.47
C ALA A 464 -31.19 2.12 -20.40
N VAL A 465 -30.57 0.98 -20.32
CA VAL A 465 -30.81 0.00 -19.23
C VAL A 465 -30.47 0.59 -17.87
N GLY A 466 -29.35 1.32 -17.73
CA GLY A 466 -29.00 2.03 -16.49
C GLY A 466 -30.05 3.08 -16.08
N MET A 467 -30.60 3.82 -17.03
CA MET A 467 -31.73 4.77 -16.81
C MET A 467 -33.00 4.03 -16.40
N PHE A 468 -33.35 2.96 -17.11
CA PHE A 468 -34.50 2.12 -16.74
C PHE A 468 -34.40 1.65 -15.30
N ILE A 469 -33.28 0.99 -14.93
CA ILE A 469 -33.09 0.48 -13.59
C ILE A 469 -33.27 1.58 -12.53
N TYR A 470 -32.67 2.74 -12.74
CA TYR A 470 -32.78 3.87 -11.81
C TYR A 470 -34.22 4.33 -11.63
N TYR A 471 -34.97 4.56 -12.73
CA TYR A 471 -36.36 5.04 -12.65
C TYR A 471 -37.34 3.97 -12.19
N ALA A 472 -37.11 2.70 -12.53
CA ALA A 472 -37.92 1.60 -12.05
C ALA A 472 -37.83 1.40 -10.54
N PHE A 473 -36.59 1.54 -9.95
CA PHE A 473 -36.44 1.55 -8.50
C PHE A 473 -37.08 2.77 -7.83
N LYS A 474 -37.11 3.91 -8.50
CA LYS A 474 -37.81 5.10 -8.00
C LYS A 474 -39.34 4.87 -7.95
N VAL A 475 -39.93 4.38 -9.02
CA VAL A 475 -41.36 4.00 -9.06
C VAL A 475 -41.67 2.94 -7.99
N ARG A 476 -40.78 1.98 -7.81
CA ARG A 476 -40.92 0.95 -6.75
C ARG A 476 -40.94 1.56 -5.36
N ALA A 477 -40.05 2.49 -5.06
CA ALA A 477 -39.97 3.14 -3.76
C ALA A 477 -41.24 3.98 -3.47
N GLU A 478 -41.66 4.81 -4.42
CA GLU A 478 -42.85 5.65 -4.31
C GLU A 478 -44.10 4.83 -3.99
N SER A 479 -44.20 3.60 -4.52
CA SER A 479 -45.39 2.71 -4.27
C SER A 479 -45.41 2.07 -2.86
N PHE A 480 -44.44 2.32 -2.02
CA PHE A 480 -44.41 1.89 -0.60
C PHE A 480 -44.57 3.07 0.37
N GLU A 481 -44.60 4.31 -0.13
CA GLU A 481 -44.82 5.50 0.68
C GLU A 481 -46.34 5.87 0.73
N ASP A 482 -47.13 5.29 -0.17
CA ASP A 482 -48.60 5.33 -0.19
C ASP A 482 -49.19 4.09 0.57
#